data_fb2e6de9152f6562ed31e6573aa6e967
#
_entry.id   fb2e6de9152f6562ed31e6573aa6e967
#
_cell.length_a   1.000
_cell.length_b   1.000
_cell.length_c   1.000
_cell.angle_alpha   90.00
_cell.angle_beta   90.00
_cell.angle_gamma   90.00
#
_symmetry.space_group_name_H-M   'P 1'
#
loop_
_entity.id
_entity.type
_entity.pdbx_description
1 polymer ?
#
loop_
_entity_poly.entity_id
_entity_poly.type
_entity_poly.pdbx_seq_one_letter_code
_entity_poly.pdbx_strand_id
1 'polypeptide(L)'
;LFNMRFLIIFIFFVSKVFANEPTGLKNIVIHKDLKKYDSLVFLDQNNNQLNLEDFTGKLILLNFWATWCAPCKEEMPSLDKLQINENLNNLKIFPINVGNDSTEKSEKFFESLEIKNLKLYFDNPFTLAKKLSLRGIPTSVLLNKEGNEFARIIGSINFEDKKFIEWLSSYN
;
A
#
# COMPACT_ATOMS: atom_id res chain seq x y z
N LEU A 1 0.95 -26.20 61.47
CA LEU A 1 0.89 -24.88 60.82
C LEU A 1 1.30 -25.08 59.36
N PHE A 2 0.31 -25.23 58.49
CA PHE A 2 0.49 -25.52 57.06
C PHE A 2 0.35 -24.17 56.30
N ASN A 3 1.47 -23.62 55.81
CA ASN A 3 1.49 -22.43 55.00
C ASN A 3 1.25 -22.80 53.54
N MET A 4 0.02 -22.63 53.08
CA MET A 4 -0.38 -22.82 51.67
C MET A 4 -0.12 -21.49 50.92
N ARG A 5 1.02 -21.39 50.22
CA ARG A 5 1.32 -20.28 49.31
C ARG A 5 0.51 -20.50 48.02
N PHE A 6 -0.54 -19.71 47.84
CA PHE A 6 -1.27 -19.61 46.60
C PHE A 6 -0.39 -18.99 45.50
N LEU A 7 0.03 -19.83 44.55
CA LEU A 7 0.73 -19.38 43.35
C LEU A 7 -0.33 -18.90 42.34
N ILE A 8 -0.53 -17.60 42.24
CA ILE A 8 -1.40 -17.01 41.23
C ILE A 8 -0.63 -17.02 39.91
N ILE A 9 -0.97 -18.00 39.03
CA ILE A 9 -0.47 -18.06 37.67
C ILE A 9 -1.28 -17.05 36.85
N PHE A 10 -0.67 -15.90 36.51
CA PHE A 10 -1.22 -14.92 35.58
C PHE A 10 -1.04 -15.48 34.16
N ILE A 11 -2.08 -16.11 33.63
CA ILE A 11 -2.10 -16.55 32.23
C ILE A 11 -2.33 -15.30 31.37
N PHE A 12 -1.25 -14.78 30.80
CA PHE A 12 -1.37 -13.77 29.72
C PHE A 12 -2.00 -14.42 28.50
N PHE A 13 -3.28 -14.19 28.31
CA PHE A 13 -3.97 -14.48 27.05
C PHE A 13 -3.47 -13.47 26.02
N VAL A 14 -2.44 -13.84 25.27
CA VAL A 14 -2.05 -13.11 24.05
C VAL A 14 -3.09 -13.44 22.99
N SER A 15 -4.13 -12.63 22.91
CA SER A 15 -5.07 -12.68 21.79
C SER A 15 -4.29 -12.32 20.53
N LYS A 16 -3.96 -13.33 19.72
CA LYS A 16 -3.53 -13.11 18.34
C LYS A 16 -4.74 -12.52 17.62
N VAL A 17 -4.69 -11.21 17.37
CA VAL A 17 -5.62 -10.56 16.45
C VAL A 17 -5.27 -11.11 15.06
N PHE A 18 -6.01 -12.13 14.63
CA PHE A 18 -6.02 -12.52 13.23
C PHE A 18 -6.72 -11.38 12.49
N ALA A 19 -5.99 -10.61 11.71
CA ALA A 19 -6.58 -9.70 10.75
C ALA A 19 -7.39 -10.55 9.77
N ASN A 20 -8.72 -10.55 9.93
CA ASN A 20 -9.62 -11.23 9.01
C ASN A 20 -9.50 -10.58 7.64
N GLU A 21 -9.40 -11.43 6.59
CA GLU A 21 -9.53 -10.94 5.22
C GLU A 21 -10.81 -10.11 5.08
N PRO A 22 -10.76 -8.95 4.38
CA PRO A 22 -11.95 -8.16 4.14
C PRO A 22 -12.91 -9.00 3.30
N THR A 23 -13.95 -9.51 3.94
CA THR A 23 -14.95 -10.38 3.29
C THR A 23 -15.60 -9.63 2.14
N GLY A 24 -15.31 -10.05 0.91
CA GLY A 24 -15.88 -9.50 -0.32
C GLY A 24 -14.91 -8.81 -1.28
N LEU A 25 -13.65 -8.59 -0.91
CA LEU A 25 -12.63 -8.04 -1.81
C LEU A 25 -11.77 -9.18 -2.38
N LYS A 26 -12.16 -9.68 -3.56
CA LYS A 26 -11.55 -10.86 -4.20
C LYS A 26 -10.09 -10.65 -4.67
N ASN A 27 -9.63 -9.42 -4.74
CA ASN A 27 -8.36 -9.06 -5.35
C ASN A 27 -7.23 -8.85 -4.32
N ILE A 28 -7.50 -9.02 -3.01
CA ILE A 28 -6.51 -8.81 -1.96
C ILE A 28 -5.91 -10.14 -1.55
N VAL A 29 -4.58 -10.21 -1.56
CA VAL A 29 -3.79 -11.32 -1.06
C VAL A 29 -3.06 -10.86 0.19
N ILE A 30 -3.45 -11.38 1.36
CA ILE A 30 -2.77 -11.13 2.63
C ILE A 30 -1.69 -12.20 2.78
N HIS A 31 -0.46 -11.76 3.09
CA HIS A 31 0.66 -12.69 3.27
C HIS A 31 0.63 -13.33 4.66
N LYS A 32 0.82 -14.64 4.70
CA LYS A 32 0.97 -15.38 5.97
C LYS A 32 2.24 -14.94 6.72
N ASP A 33 3.32 -14.73 5.96
CA ASP A 33 4.61 -14.24 6.45
C ASP A 33 4.92 -12.91 5.77
N LEU A 34 5.39 -11.92 6.53
CA LEU A 34 5.77 -10.62 6.01
C LEU A 34 6.94 -10.74 5.03
N LYS A 35 6.85 -10.07 3.89
CA LYS A 35 7.96 -10.01 2.94
C LYS A 35 8.83 -8.82 3.24
N LYS A 36 10.12 -9.07 3.38
CA LYS A 36 11.14 -8.06 3.59
C LYS A 36 11.88 -7.77 2.30
N TYR A 37 12.22 -6.51 2.09
CA TYR A 37 12.96 -6.06 0.93
C TYR A 37 14.12 -5.19 1.38
N ASP A 38 15.29 -5.38 0.77
CA ASP A 38 16.40 -4.46 0.92
C ASP A 38 16.13 -3.24 0.03
N SER A 39 16.20 -2.04 0.57
CA SER A 39 16.11 -0.77 -0.15
C SER A 39 15.14 -0.73 -1.33
N LEU A 40 13.96 -0.18 -1.16
CA LEU A 40 12.98 0.06 -2.22
C LEU A 40 13.07 1.52 -2.67
N VAL A 41 13.51 1.73 -3.91
CA VAL A 41 13.85 3.05 -4.45
C VAL A 41 13.07 3.31 -5.72
N PHE A 42 12.60 4.57 -5.88
CA PHE A 42 11.90 5.08 -7.06
C PHE A 42 12.17 6.58 -7.22
N LEU A 43 11.65 7.19 -8.27
CA LEU A 43 11.89 8.60 -8.60
C LEU A 43 10.64 9.44 -8.40
N ASP A 44 10.80 10.69 -7.99
CA ASP A 44 9.74 11.70 -8.10
C ASP A 44 9.67 12.31 -9.51
N GLN A 45 8.73 13.23 -9.73
CA GLN A 45 8.54 13.92 -11.01
C GLN A 45 9.74 14.79 -11.44
N ASN A 46 10.65 15.11 -10.52
CA ASN A 46 11.86 15.90 -10.76
C ASN A 46 13.11 15.00 -10.91
N ASN A 47 12.93 13.68 -11.02
CA ASN A 47 13.99 12.67 -11.03
C ASN A 47 14.82 12.60 -9.73
N ASN A 48 14.32 13.12 -8.62
CA ASN A 48 14.96 12.89 -7.34
C ASN A 48 14.66 11.46 -6.87
N GLN A 49 15.69 10.79 -6.39
CA GLN A 49 15.57 9.45 -5.84
C GLN A 49 14.95 9.48 -4.44
N LEU A 50 13.96 8.64 -4.21
CA LEU A 50 13.31 8.42 -2.92
C LEU A 50 13.59 6.99 -2.48
N ASN A 51 13.90 6.81 -1.18
CA ASN A 51 14.00 5.49 -0.56
C ASN A 51 12.82 5.31 0.40
N LEU A 52 12.14 4.16 0.32
CA LEU A 52 11.03 3.87 1.23
C LEU A 52 11.43 3.78 2.72
N GLU A 53 12.70 3.55 3.01
CA GLU A 53 13.23 3.59 4.38
C GLU A 53 13.03 4.95 5.05
N ASP A 54 13.00 6.05 4.25
CA ASP A 54 12.77 7.42 4.75
C ASP A 54 11.33 7.61 5.26
N PHE A 55 10.43 6.67 4.96
CA PHE A 55 9.03 6.69 5.37
C PHE A 55 8.70 5.65 6.44
N THR A 56 9.71 5.11 7.13
CA THR A 56 9.52 4.20 8.26
C THR A 56 8.58 4.83 9.30
N GLY A 57 7.66 4.02 9.84
CA GLY A 57 6.60 4.49 10.73
C GLY A 57 5.29 4.84 10.01
N LYS A 58 5.27 4.88 8.67
CA LYS A 58 4.06 5.08 7.87
C LYS A 58 3.50 3.75 7.37
N LEU A 59 2.17 3.69 7.28
CA LEU A 59 1.49 2.70 6.45
C LEU A 59 1.66 3.13 4.99
N ILE A 60 2.15 2.24 4.12
CA ILE A 60 2.49 2.60 2.74
C ILE A 60 1.67 1.79 1.76
N LEU A 61 1.14 2.45 0.74
CA LEU A 61 0.51 1.85 -0.43
C LEU A 61 1.30 2.27 -1.67
N LEU A 62 1.99 1.32 -2.30
CA LEU A 62 2.61 1.50 -3.61
C LEU A 62 1.62 1.02 -4.66
N ASN A 63 1.12 1.92 -5.52
CA ASN A 63 0.23 1.58 -6.62
C ASN A 63 1.00 1.68 -7.94
N PHE A 64 1.08 0.57 -8.68
CA PHE A 64 1.80 0.49 -9.95
C PHE A 64 0.84 0.61 -11.12
N TRP A 65 1.08 1.58 -11.99
CA TRP A 65 0.16 1.99 -13.04
C TRP A 65 0.87 2.45 -14.33
N ALA A 66 0.09 2.69 -15.39
CA ALA A 66 0.53 3.32 -16.63
C ALA A 66 -0.61 4.08 -17.30
N THR A 67 -0.30 5.06 -18.15
CA THR A 67 -1.33 5.87 -18.84
C THR A 67 -2.21 5.08 -19.81
N TRP A 68 -1.71 3.99 -20.35
CA TRP A 68 -2.40 3.10 -21.29
C TRP A 68 -3.21 1.98 -20.60
N CYS A 69 -3.14 1.89 -19.28
CA CYS A 69 -3.80 0.85 -18.49
C CYS A 69 -5.23 1.28 -18.15
N ALA A 70 -6.24 0.74 -18.84
CA ALA A 70 -7.64 1.09 -18.63
C ALA A 70 -8.12 0.86 -17.19
N PRO A 71 -7.91 -0.32 -16.54
CA PRO A 71 -8.34 -0.51 -15.15
C PRO A 71 -7.58 0.38 -14.15
N CYS A 72 -6.34 0.82 -14.46
CA CYS A 72 -5.64 1.81 -13.64
C CYS A 72 -6.37 3.17 -13.68
N LYS A 73 -6.86 3.55 -14.87
CA LYS A 73 -7.64 4.77 -15.06
C LYS A 73 -8.92 4.77 -14.22
N GLU A 74 -9.58 3.61 -14.13
CA GLU A 74 -10.83 3.45 -13.37
C GLU A 74 -10.63 3.59 -11.87
N GLU A 75 -9.52 3.07 -11.31
CA GLU A 75 -9.28 3.09 -9.86
C GLU A 75 -8.68 4.40 -9.35
N MET A 76 -7.93 5.13 -10.19
CA MET A 76 -7.11 6.29 -9.78
C MET A 76 -7.90 7.38 -9.03
N PRO A 77 -9.14 7.76 -9.42
CA PRO A 77 -9.91 8.75 -8.68
C PRO A 77 -10.26 8.33 -7.25
N SER A 78 -10.55 7.03 -7.03
CA SER A 78 -10.80 6.49 -5.68
C SER A 78 -9.53 6.42 -4.84
N LEU A 79 -8.38 6.15 -5.47
CA LEU A 79 -7.08 6.17 -4.84
C LEU A 79 -6.69 7.60 -4.39
N ASP A 80 -7.01 8.61 -5.21
CA ASP A 80 -6.79 10.02 -4.88
C ASP A 80 -7.55 10.43 -3.61
N LYS A 81 -8.81 10.01 -3.49
CA LYS A 81 -9.63 10.27 -2.30
C LYS A 81 -9.15 9.51 -1.07
N LEU A 82 -8.61 8.30 -1.25
CA LEU A 82 -8.03 7.53 -0.15
C LEU A 82 -6.87 8.27 0.50
N GLN A 83 -6.06 9.03 -0.25
CA GLN A 83 -4.90 9.76 0.28
C GLN A 83 -5.28 10.79 1.36
N ILE A 84 -6.49 11.30 1.32
CA ILE A 84 -7.00 12.30 2.27
C ILE A 84 -8.06 11.75 3.22
N ASN A 85 -8.18 10.42 3.32
CA ASN A 85 -9.17 9.80 4.20
C ASN A 85 -8.76 9.96 5.67
N GLU A 86 -9.62 10.58 6.48
CA GLU A 86 -9.37 10.90 7.89
C GLU A 86 -9.11 9.66 8.77
N ASN A 87 -9.66 8.50 8.40
CA ASN A 87 -9.43 7.24 9.12
C ASN A 87 -8.04 6.63 8.82
N LEU A 88 -7.31 7.19 7.84
CA LEU A 88 -6.03 6.69 7.34
C LEU A 88 -4.96 7.79 7.35
N ASN A 89 -4.93 8.61 8.41
CA ASN A 89 -4.04 9.77 8.53
C ASN A 89 -2.54 9.44 8.52
N ASN A 90 -2.18 8.20 8.79
CA ASN A 90 -0.81 7.71 8.72
C ASN A 90 -0.46 7.02 7.39
N LEU A 91 -1.45 6.88 6.48
CA LEU A 91 -1.24 6.29 5.16
C LEU A 91 -0.47 7.24 4.24
N LYS A 92 0.52 6.70 3.54
CA LYS A 92 1.21 7.37 2.44
C LYS A 92 1.04 6.55 1.16
N ILE A 93 0.51 7.18 0.12
CA ILE A 93 0.30 6.56 -1.19
C ILE A 93 1.35 7.06 -2.18
N PHE A 94 1.94 6.12 -2.92
CA PHE A 94 2.88 6.37 -3.99
C PHE A 94 2.35 5.73 -5.28
N PRO A 95 1.65 6.47 -6.16
CA PRO A 95 1.29 5.99 -7.50
C PRO A 95 2.52 6.03 -8.40
N ILE A 96 3.09 4.86 -8.68
CA ILE A 96 4.36 4.71 -9.40
C ILE A 96 4.09 4.30 -10.85
N ASN A 97 4.43 5.17 -11.80
CA ASN A 97 4.32 4.87 -13.21
C ASN A 97 5.40 3.86 -13.63
N VAL A 98 4.96 2.76 -14.22
CA VAL A 98 5.82 1.72 -14.80
C VAL A 98 5.58 1.56 -16.31
N GLY A 99 4.88 2.52 -16.94
CA GLY A 99 4.52 2.48 -18.35
C GLY A 99 5.58 3.04 -19.29
N ASN A 100 6.73 3.47 -18.79
CA ASN A 100 7.72 4.26 -19.52
C ASN A 100 7.12 5.55 -20.13
N ASP A 101 6.14 6.11 -19.45
CA ASP A 101 5.50 7.36 -19.82
C ASP A 101 6.38 8.55 -19.42
N SER A 102 6.35 9.63 -20.22
CA SER A 102 6.98 10.88 -19.81
C SER A 102 6.22 11.54 -18.65
N THR A 103 6.90 12.42 -17.91
CA THR A 103 6.28 13.24 -16.85
C THR A 103 5.09 14.02 -17.41
N GLU A 104 5.24 14.72 -18.54
CA GLU A 104 4.17 15.47 -19.19
C GLU A 104 2.94 14.61 -19.53
N LYS A 105 3.16 13.40 -20.05
CA LYS A 105 2.06 12.47 -20.37
C LYS A 105 1.33 12.01 -19.11
N SER A 106 2.08 11.76 -18.04
CA SER A 106 1.53 11.38 -16.73
C SER A 106 0.76 12.51 -16.06
N GLU A 107 1.23 13.76 -16.19
CA GLU A 107 0.53 14.96 -15.72
C GLU A 107 -0.80 15.14 -16.44
N LYS A 108 -0.82 15.08 -17.77
CA LYS A 108 -2.05 15.14 -18.58
C LYS A 108 -3.04 14.01 -18.21
N PHE A 109 -2.54 12.84 -17.88
CA PHE A 109 -3.37 11.74 -17.40
C PHE A 109 -4.02 12.09 -16.05
N PHE A 110 -3.27 12.61 -15.09
CA PHE A 110 -3.80 13.05 -13.80
C PHE A 110 -4.79 14.20 -13.96
N GLU A 111 -4.49 15.20 -14.78
CA GLU A 111 -5.41 16.29 -15.11
C GLU A 111 -6.71 15.79 -15.69
N SER A 112 -6.67 14.84 -16.64
CA SER A 112 -7.86 14.26 -17.29
C SER A 112 -8.78 13.50 -16.32
N LEU A 113 -8.27 13.09 -15.17
CA LEU A 113 -8.98 12.38 -14.10
C LEU A 113 -9.25 13.26 -12.87
N GLU A 114 -8.90 14.55 -12.93
CA GLU A 114 -9.05 15.51 -11.84
C GLU A 114 -8.35 15.08 -10.54
N ILE A 115 -7.20 14.38 -10.66
CA ILE A 115 -6.37 13.95 -9.53
C ILE A 115 -5.73 15.18 -8.87
N LYS A 116 -5.89 15.34 -7.54
CA LYS A 116 -5.47 16.54 -6.79
C LYS A 116 -4.57 16.25 -5.60
N ASN A 117 -4.69 15.07 -5.01
CA ASN A 117 -4.07 14.73 -3.73
C ASN A 117 -2.86 13.80 -3.89
N LEU A 118 -2.77 13.10 -5.02
CA LEU A 118 -1.65 12.23 -5.36
C LEU A 118 -0.54 13.00 -6.08
N LYS A 119 0.70 12.55 -5.90
CA LYS A 119 1.88 13.03 -6.63
C LYS A 119 2.34 11.97 -7.62
N LEU A 120 3.08 12.37 -8.65
CA LEU A 120 3.65 11.47 -9.64
C LEU A 120 4.98 10.89 -9.16
N TYR A 121 5.13 9.59 -9.35
CA TYR A 121 6.36 8.84 -9.12
C TYR A 121 6.62 7.88 -10.29
N PHE A 122 7.88 7.50 -10.47
CA PHE A 122 8.33 6.71 -11.60
C PHE A 122 9.28 5.60 -11.16
N ASP A 123 9.16 4.44 -11.78
CA ASP A 123 10.12 3.35 -11.68
C ASP A 123 10.78 3.14 -13.05
N ASN A 124 11.76 3.96 -13.36
CA ASN A 124 12.54 3.86 -14.57
C ASN A 124 14.02 3.61 -14.18
N PRO A 125 14.61 2.46 -14.55
CA PRO A 125 14.24 1.47 -15.59
C PRO A 125 13.59 0.17 -15.05
N PHE A 126 12.49 0.21 -14.36
CA PHE A 126 11.73 -0.94 -13.82
C PHE A 126 12.43 -1.74 -12.72
N THR A 127 13.24 -1.08 -11.91
CA THR A 127 14.01 -1.75 -10.86
C THR A 127 13.14 -2.15 -9.68
N LEU A 128 12.23 -1.27 -9.26
CA LEU A 128 11.31 -1.51 -8.15
C LEU A 128 10.26 -2.57 -8.52
N ALA A 129 9.62 -2.44 -9.69
CA ALA A 129 8.65 -3.41 -10.19
C ALA A 129 9.25 -4.82 -10.28
N LYS A 130 10.49 -4.93 -10.75
CA LYS A 130 11.24 -6.18 -10.83
C LYS A 130 11.56 -6.76 -9.45
N LYS A 131 12.02 -5.91 -8.52
CA LYS A 131 12.35 -6.29 -7.15
C LYS A 131 11.12 -6.82 -6.41
N LEU A 132 9.96 -6.21 -6.63
CA LEU A 132 8.67 -6.63 -6.08
C LEU A 132 8.03 -7.79 -6.86
N SER A 133 8.68 -8.27 -7.93
CA SER A 133 8.18 -9.37 -8.79
C SER A 133 6.75 -9.11 -9.30
N LEU A 134 6.49 -7.90 -9.79
CA LEU A 134 5.19 -7.54 -10.36
C LEU A 134 4.91 -8.36 -11.62
N ARG A 135 3.66 -8.83 -11.76
CA ARG A 135 3.22 -9.64 -12.91
C ARG A 135 2.27 -8.88 -13.85
N GLY A 136 1.83 -7.70 -13.44
CA GLY A 136 0.89 -6.88 -14.21
C GLY A 136 0.47 -5.65 -13.44
N ILE A 137 -0.30 -4.78 -14.10
CA ILE A 137 -0.88 -3.55 -13.56
C ILE A 137 -2.39 -3.50 -13.80
N PRO A 138 -3.16 -2.83 -12.91
CA PRO A 138 -2.69 -2.28 -11.67
C PRO A 138 -2.32 -3.36 -10.64
N THR A 139 -1.33 -3.08 -9.84
CA THR A 139 -1.01 -3.85 -8.65
C THR A 139 -0.68 -2.87 -7.53
N SER A 140 -1.29 -3.05 -6.37
CA SER A 140 -0.92 -2.29 -5.18
C SER A 140 -0.23 -3.18 -4.17
N VAL A 141 0.88 -2.70 -3.60
CA VAL A 141 1.65 -3.36 -2.54
C VAL A 141 1.48 -2.58 -1.25
N LEU A 142 1.08 -3.25 -0.19
CA LEU A 142 0.84 -2.66 1.12
C LEU A 142 1.98 -3.02 2.07
N LEU A 143 2.65 -1.99 2.59
CA LEU A 143 3.74 -2.14 3.54
C LEU A 143 3.32 -1.60 4.90
N ASN A 144 3.66 -2.34 5.95
CA ASN A 144 3.43 -1.92 7.32
C ASN A 144 4.43 -0.84 7.77
N LYS A 145 4.31 -0.38 9.01
CA LYS A 145 5.15 0.70 9.59
C LYS A 145 6.64 0.36 9.65
N GLU A 146 6.98 -0.91 9.60
CA GLU A 146 8.38 -1.41 9.55
C GLU A 146 8.89 -1.57 8.10
N GLY A 147 8.08 -1.22 7.08
CA GLY A 147 8.43 -1.33 5.67
C GLY A 147 8.32 -2.74 5.09
N ASN A 148 7.64 -3.67 5.78
CA ASN A 148 7.45 -5.04 5.30
C ASN A 148 6.12 -5.18 4.56
N GLU A 149 6.12 -5.85 3.41
CA GLU A 149 4.88 -6.14 2.68
C GLU A 149 4.04 -7.16 3.45
N PHE A 150 2.81 -6.78 3.77
CA PHE A 150 1.83 -7.63 4.45
C PHE A 150 0.67 -8.04 3.55
N ALA A 151 0.39 -7.27 2.49
CA ALA A 151 -0.67 -7.59 1.56
C ALA A 151 -0.39 -7.02 0.16
N ARG A 152 -1.09 -7.57 -0.83
CA ARG A 152 -1.04 -7.12 -2.22
C ARG A 152 -2.43 -7.14 -2.84
N ILE A 153 -2.76 -6.10 -3.61
CA ILE A 153 -3.98 -6.01 -4.40
C ILE A 153 -3.57 -6.26 -5.85
N ILE A 154 -4.20 -7.24 -6.50
CA ILE A 154 -3.89 -7.64 -7.88
C ILE A 154 -5.10 -7.28 -8.75
N GLY A 155 -4.95 -6.32 -9.65
CA GLY A 155 -6.04 -5.72 -10.41
C GLY A 155 -6.69 -4.55 -9.69
N SER A 156 -7.63 -3.88 -10.36
CA SER A 156 -8.29 -2.68 -9.85
C SER A 156 -9.31 -2.99 -8.75
N ILE A 157 -9.42 -2.06 -7.80
CA ILE A 157 -10.49 -2.02 -6.80
C ILE A 157 -11.03 -0.59 -6.66
N ASN A 158 -12.18 -0.46 -6.02
CA ASN A 158 -12.63 0.83 -5.53
C ASN A 158 -12.02 1.10 -4.15
N PHE A 159 -11.05 2.01 -4.06
CA PHE A 159 -10.38 2.38 -2.81
C PHE A 159 -11.27 3.16 -1.83
N GLU A 160 -12.48 3.59 -2.27
CA GLU A 160 -13.50 4.18 -1.38
C GLU A 160 -14.43 3.12 -0.76
N ASP A 161 -14.22 1.82 -1.02
CA ASP A 161 -15.00 0.76 -0.41
C ASP A 161 -14.84 0.79 1.12
N LYS A 162 -15.96 0.87 1.85
CA LYS A 162 -15.95 0.99 3.31
C LYS A 162 -15.26 -0.17 3.99
N LYS A 163 -15.45 -1.41 3.49
CA LYS A 163 -14.84 -2.59 4.07
C LYS A 163 -13.32 -2.59 3.86
N PHE A 164 -12.87 -2.09 2.70
CA PHE A 164 -11.44 -1.90 2.44
C PHE A 164 -10.84 -0.86 3.41
N ILE A 165 -11.48 0.29 3.57
CA ILE A 165 -11.02 1.35 4.47
C ILE A 165 -11.00 0.86 5.92
N GLU A 166 -12.05 0.20 6.40
CA GLU A 166 -12.13 -0.38 7.74
C GLU A 166 -11.02 -1.41 7.98
N TRP A 167 -10.80 -2.31 7.01
CA TRP A 167 -9.73 -3.28 7.07
C TRP A 167 -8.34 -2.62 7.09
N LEU A 168 -8.09 -1.68 6.19
CA LEU A 168 -6.78 -1.01 6.09
C LEU A 168 -6.51 -0.15 7.32
N SER A 169 -7.54 0.45 7.93
CA SER A 169 -7.40 1.27 9.14
C SER A 169 -6.92 0.47 10.36
N SER A 170 -7.11 -0.85 10.38
CA SER A 170 -6.56 -1.71 11.43
C SER A 170 -5.03 -1.80 11.42
N TYR A 171 -4.38 -1.34 10.35
CA TYR A 171 -2.92 -1.27 10.19
C TYR A 171 -2.37 0.16 10.32
N ASN A 172 -3.24 1.18 10.43
CA ASN A 172 -2.90 2.61 10.40
C ASN A 172 -2.20 3.14 11.67
#